data_f2050d55743e05d0d508f1a59d13e55a
#
_entry.id   f2050d55743e05d0d508f1a59d13e55a
#
_cell.length_a   1.000
_cell.length_b   1.000
_cell.length_c   1.000
_cell.angle_alpha   90.00
_cell.angle_beta   90.00
_cell.angle_gamma   90.00
#
_symmetry.space_group_name_H-M   'P 1'
#
loop_
_entity.id
_entity.type
_entity.pdbx_description
1 polymer ?
#
loop_
_entity_poly.entity_id
_entity_poly.type
_entity_poly.pdbx_seq_one_letter_code
_entity_poly.pdbx_strand_id
1 'polypeptide(L)'
;ELNVIVIAIDSAKRYRGNLIDETRRYAEYFPKESIKYINENVKRSIYSNFIDTQKFDYQSFIIKEVIPYIEKKFNLKLKKSNLGIIGASMGGLAALNIAIENPETFGFVGSLSTHWVGIKITEYLTLPFKMNMSGNQSTTEALIYGDEATTAAIKSYVEDNINELLLDKLYFDHGTVGLDSLYKNPQENINKILNDNDVKFKMEVHLDHDHEPKFFGERFKNILEYLLYD
;
A
#
# COMPACT_ATOMS: atom_id res chain seq x y z
N GLU A 1 -26.57 -8.17 -8.35
CA GLU A 1 -25.93 -6.89 -8.74
C GLU A 1 -25.24 -6.29 -7.53
N LEU A 2 -23.97 -5.90 -7.72
CA LEU A 2 -23.18 -5.17 -6.70
C LEU A 2 -23.68 -3.71 -6.67
N ASN A 3 -24.34 -3.31 -5.61
CA ASN A 3 -24.70 -1.91 -5.38
C ASN A 3 -23.53 -1.19 -4.67
N VAL A 4 -22.49 -0.85 -5.42
CA VAL A 4 -21.28 -0.22 -4.91
C VAL A 4 -20.90 1.00 -5.75
N ILE A 5 -20.41 2.03 -5.08
CA ILE A 5 -19.76 3.17 -5.73
C ILE A 5 -18.26 3.01 -5.56
N VAL A 6 -17.53 2.91 -6.66
CA VAL A 6 -16.07 2.88 -6.67
C VAL A 6 -15.54 4.27 -7.01
N ILE A 7 -14.71 4.81 -6.14
CA ILE A 7 -14.03 6.09 -6.34
C ILE A 7 -12.55 5.80 -6.56
N ALA A 8 -12.07 6.04 -7.77
CA ALA A 8 -10.65 5.98 -8.07
C ALA A 8 -9.98 7.32 -7.74
N ILE A 9 -8.89 7.27 -7.01
CA ILE A 9 -8.12 8.44 -6.61
C ILE A 9 -6.74 8.34 -7.24
N ASP A 10 -6.42 9.32 -8.09
CA ASP A 10 -5.10 9.39 -8.70
C ASP A 10 -4.03 9.77 -7.66
N SER A 11 -2.84 9.19 -7.83
CA SER A 11 -1.64 9.73 -7.18
C SER A 11 -1.25 11.08 -7.80
N ALA A 12 -0.36 11.83 -7.14
CA ALA A 12 0.18 13.07 -7.69
C ALA A 12 0.61 12.90 -9.15
N LYS A 13 0.33 13.91 -9.97
CA LYS A 13 0.62 13.90 -11.42
C LYS A 13 2.06 13.48 -11.67
N ARG A 14 2.23 12.46 -12.49
CA ARG A 14 3.53 11.98 -12.94
C ARG A 14 3.82 12.49 -14.33
N TYR A 15 4.94 13.15 -14.47
CA TYR A 15 5.61 13.20 -15.77
C TYR A 15 6.61 12.04 -15.80
N ARG A 16 6.36 11.01 -16.58
CA ARG A 16 7.28 9.88 -16.76
C ARG A 16 8.68 10.43 -17.06
N GLY A 17 9.68 10.03 -16.26
CA GLY A 17 11.05 10.47 -16.38
C GLY A 17 11.44 11.69 -15.53
N ASN A 18 10.53 12.23 -14.72
CA ASN A 18 10.87 13.26 -13.74
C ASN A 18 11.04 12.61 -12.36
N LEU A 19 12.28 12.56 -11.89
CA LEU A 19 12.67 11.99 -10.59
C LEU A 19 11.89 12.59 -9.40
N ILE A 20 11.53 13.87 -9.48
CA ILE A 20 10.80 14.57 -8.43
C ILE A 20 9.38 14.01 -8.29
N ASP A 21 8.72 13.69 -9.39
CA ASP A 21 7.33 13.20 -9.35
C ASP A 21 7.24 11.75 -8.86
N GLU A 22 8.26 10.94 -9.12
CA GLU A 22 8.34 9.58 -8.59
C GLU A 22 8.60 9.57 -7.07
N THR A 23 9.44 10.46 -6.57
CA THR A 23 9.67 10.61 -5.12
C THR A 23 8.44 11.10 -4.38
N ARG A 24 7.60 11.95 -5.02
CA ARG A 24 6.32 12.40 -4.44
C ARG A 24 5.36 11.25 -4.19
N ARG A 25 5.19 10.34 -5.14
CA ARG A 25 4.33 9.16 -4.96
C ARG A 25 4.78 8.30 -3.77
N TYR A 26 6.09 8.14 -3.63
CA TYR A 26 6.65 7.42 -2.49
C TYR A 26 6.29 8.10 -1.17
N ALA A 27 6.46 9.42 -1.10
CA ALA A 27 6.13 10.20 0.08
C ALA A 27 4.62 10.20 0.38
N GLU A 28 3.76 10.17 -0.64
CA GLU A 28 2.30 10.10 -0.47
C GLU A 28 1.84 8.79 0.13
N TYR A 29 2.39 7.67 -0.32
CA TYR A 29 1.90 6.33 0.01
C TYR A 29 2.68 5.64 1.12
N PHE A 30 3.79 6.22 1.55
CA PHE A 30 4.60 5.65 2.61
C PHE A 30 3.92 5.81 3.97
N PRO A 31 3.91 4.76 4.83
CA PRO A 31 3.39 4.86 6.19
C PRO A 31 4.34 5.71 7.06
N LYS A 32 4.03 6.99 7.19
CA LYS A 32 4.88 7.98 7.89
C LYS A 32 5.15 7.56 9.33
N GLU A 33 4.17 6.96 9.96
CA GLU A 33 4.21 6.53 11.34
C GLU A 33 5.27 5.44 11.56
N SER A 34 5.61 4.70 10.50
CA SER A 34 6.70 3.71 10.54
C SER A 34 8.08 4.34 10.72
N ILE A 35 8.25 5.63 10.42
CA ILE A 35 9.54 6.33 10.54
C ILE A 35 10.08 6.30 11.99
N LYS A 36 9.20 6.30 12.98
CA LYS A 36 9.61 6.22 14.39
C LYS A 36 10.35 4.91 14.74
N TYR A 37 10.14 3.86 13.95
CA TYR A 37 10.81 2.56 14.11
C TYR A 37 12.15 2.47 13.38
N ILE A 38 12.50 3.45 12.58
CA ILE A 38 13.81 3.49 11.93
C ILE A 38 14.85 3.85 12.96
N ASN A 39 15.85 2.98 13.12
CA ASN A 39 16.98 3.20 14.04
C ASN A 39 17.69 4.52 13.68
N GLU A 40 18.05 5.30 14.73
CA GLU A 40 18.72 6.61 14.56
C GLU A 40 20.02 6.57 13.72
N ASN A 41 20.73 5.45 13.75
CA ASN A 41 21.91 5.27 12.92
C ASN A 41 21.59 5.17 11.42
N VAL A 42 20.35 4.86 11.06
CA VAL A 42 19.85 4.76 9.69
C VAL A 42 19.05 6.02 9.29
N LYS A 43 18.66 6.86 10.25
CA LYS A 43 17.98 8.16 9.98
C LYS A 43 18.78 9.09 9.06
N ARG A 44 20.06 8.82 8.84
CA ARG A 44 20.88 9.49 7.82
C ARG A 44 20.67 8.95 6.42
N SER A 45 19.84 7.91 6.24
CA SER A 45 19.44 7.56 4.88
C SER A 45 18.65 8.74 4.32
N ILE A 46 19.02 9.17 3.13
CA ILE A 46 18.39 10.26 2.38
C ILE A 46 16.86 10.04 2.30
N TYR A 47 16.41 8.79 2.42
CA TYR A 47 15.02 8.37 2.39
C TYR A 47 14.18 8.94 3.55
N SER A 48 14.69 8.92 4.79
CA SER A 48 13.99 9.52 5.95
C SER A 48 13.93 11.05 5.86
N ASN A 49 14.88 11.68 5.16
CA ASN A 49 14.88 13.13 4.93
C ASN A 49 14.02 13.55 3.74
N PHE A 50 13.73 12.63 2.80
CA PHE A 50 12.89 12.89 1.63
C PHE A 50 11.41 12.72 1.90
N ILE A 51 11.05 11.91 2.89
CA ILE A 51 9.66 11.81 3.36
C ILE A 51 9.41 12.99 4.29
N ASP A 52 9.34 14.20 3.71
CA ASP A 52 8.80 15.36 4.42
C ASP A 52 7.31 15.14 4.62
N THR A 53 7.01 14.52 5.75
CA THR A 53 5.68 14.09 6.14
C THR A 53 4.67 15.24 6.25
N GLN A 54 5.12 16.48 6.25
CA GLN A 54 4.23 17.64 6.32
C GLN A 54 3.72 18.12 4.95
N LYS A 55 4.46 17.84 3.88
CA LYS A 55 4.10 18.32 2.53
C LYS A 55 3.14 17.41 1.78
N PHE A 56 3.08 16.12 2.12
CA PHE A 56 2.31 15.12 1.39
C PHE A 56 1.44 14.32 2.37
N ASP A 57 0.45 14.97 2.94
CA ASP A 57 -0.48 14.33 3.85
C ASP A 57 -1.65 13.69 3.08
N TYR A 58 -1.32 12.59 2.37
CA TYR A 58 -2.29 11.85 1.56
C TYR A 58 -3.44 11.28 2.40
N GLN A 59 -3.13 10.82 3.61
CA GLN A 59 -4.13 10.35 4.55
C GLN A 59 -5.13 11.46 4.93
N SER A 60 -4.65 12.65 5.32
CA SER A 60 -5.52 13.79 5.61
C SER A 60 -6.34 14.20 4.39
N PHE A 61 -5.78 14.16 3.19
CA PHE A 61 -6.52 14.40 1.97
C PHE A 61 -7.70 13.43 1.80
N ILE A 62 -7.47 12.12 1.97
CA ILE A 62 -8.54 11.12 1.90
C ILE A 62 -9.62 11.39 2.95
N ILE A 63 -9.23 11.55 4.20
CA ILE A 63 -10.14 11.64 5.33
C ILE A 63 -10.90 12.97 5.37
N LYS A 64 -10.19 14.09 5.13
CA LYS A 64 -10.75 15.43 5.35
C LYS A 64 -11.32 16.08 4.11
N GLU A 65 -10.95 15.61 2.93
CA GLU A 65 -11.39 16.23 1.66
C GLU A 65 -12.19 15.25 0.80
N VAL A 66 -11.63 14.07 0.48
CA VAL A 66 -12.27 13.12 -0.43
C VAL A 66 -13.55 12.56 0.15
N ILE A 67 -13.52 12.00 1.36
CA ILE A 67 -14.70 11.41 2.00
C ILE A 67 -15.83 12.44 2.14
N PRO A 68 -15.62 13.64 2.73
CA PRO A 68 -16.67 14.64 2.81
C PRO A 68 -17.20 15.16 1.46
N TYR A 69 -16.31 15.23 0.46
CA TYR A 69 -16.72 15.59 -0.90
C TYR A 69 -17.68 14.55 -1.50
N ILE A 70 -17.38 13.25 -1.33
CA ILE A 70 -18.21 12.14 -1.82
C ILE A 70 -19.56 12.13 -1.11
N GLU A 71 -19.57 12.26 0.22
CA GLU A 71 -20.82 12.36 0.99
C GLU A 71 -21.73 13.46 0.47
N LYS A 72 -21.17 14.65 0.27
CA LYS A 72 -21.89 15.81 -0.25
C LYS A 72 -22.36 15.60 -1.68
N LYS A 73 -21.47 15.11 -2.56
CA LYS A 73 -21.74 14.97 -4.00
C LYS A 73 -22.82 13.95 -4.29
N PHE A 74 -22.85 12.84 -3.57
CA PHE A 74 -23.78 11.73 -3.79
C PHE A 74 -24.91 11.69 -2.76
N ASN A 75 -24.96 12.66 -1.84
CA ASN A 75 -25.90 12.71 -0.72
C ASN A 75 -25.90 11.39 0.08
N LEU A 76 -24.71 10.93 0.43
CA LEU A 76 -24.47 9.70 1.18
C LEU A 76 -24.10 10.01 2.62
N LYS A 77 -24.29 9.04 3.49
CA LYS A 77 -23.71 9.02 4.82
C LYS A 77 -22.76 7.83 4.90
N LEU A 78 -21.49 8.12 4.82
CA LEU A 78 -20.45 7.10 4.92
C LEU A 78 -20.19 6.75 6.39
N LYS A 79 -20.06 5.46 6.65
CA LYS A 79 -19.81 4.88 7.96
C LYS A 79 -18.85 3.72 7.78
N LYS A 80 -18.20 3.31 8.84
CA LYS A 80 -17.35 2.13 8.88
C LYS A 80 -18.00 0.91 8.20
N SER A 81 -19.27 0.64 8.49
CA SER A 81 -20.01 -0.50 7.94
C SER A 81 -20.30 -0.45 6.42
N ASN A 82 -20.06 0.69 5.76
CA ASN A 82 -20.30 0.85 4.32
C ASN A 82 -19.16 1.53 3.55
N LEU A 83 -18.01 1.69 4.18
CA LEU A 83 -16.84 2.34 3.59
C LEU A 83 -15.64 1.40 3.63
N GLY A 84 -15.04 1.16 2.47
CA GLY A 84 -13.80 0.41 2.33
C GLY A 84 -12.72 1.21 1.62
N ILE A 85 -11.50 0.76 1.79
CA ILE A 85 -10.33 1.29 1.07
C ILE A 85 -9.55 0.14 0.45
N ILE A 86 -9.21 0.28 -0.84
CA ILE A 86 -8.49 -0.73 -1.61
C ILE A 86 -7.32 -0.08 -2.33
N GLY A 87 -6.20 -0.76 -2.37
CA GLY A 87 -5.05 -0.30 -3.12
C GLY A 87 -4.18 -1.45 -3.60
N ALA A 88 -3.35 -1.18 -4.62
CA ALA A 88 -2.39 -2.13 -5.15
C ALA A 88 -0.96 -1.61 -5.00
N SER A 89 -0.01 -2.52 -4.77
CA SER A 89 1.41 -2.17 -4.62
C SER A 89 1.63 -1.21 -3.44
N MET A 90 2.23 -0.06 -3.67
CA MET A 90 2.33 1.01 -2.68
C MET A 90 0.95 1.55 -2.25
N GLY A 91 -0.05 1.52 -3.14
CA GLY A 91 -1.42 1.86 -2.80
C GLY A 91 -2.03 0.88 -1.80
N GLY A 92 -1.66 -0.40 -1.85
CA GLY A 92 -2.04 -1.40 -0.85
C GLY A 92 -1.45 -1.09 0.53
N LEU A 93 -0.17 -0.73 0.57
CA LEU A 93 0.50 -0.28 1.79
C LEU A 93 -0.17 0.96 2.38
N ALA A 94 -0.47 1.96 1.53
CA ALA A 94 -1.18 3.17 1.94
C ALA A 94 -2.60 2.86 2.45
N ALA A 95 -3.35 1.98 1.79
CA ALA A 95 -4.71 1.61 2.19
C ALA A 95 -4.73 1.00 3.60
N LEU A 96 -3.82 0.07 3.88
CA LEU A 96 -3.70 -0.53 5.20
C LEU A 96 -3.28 0.51 6.25
N ASN A 97 -2.26 1.34 5.95
CA ASN A 97 -1.79 2.37 6.86
C ASN A 97 -2.89 3.38 7.20
N ILE A 98 -3.62 3.89 6.20
CA ILE A 98 -4.72 4.83 6.41
C ILE A 98 -5.80 4.21 7.29
N ALA A 99 -6.10 2.92 7.12
CA ALA A 99 -7.08 2.24 7.95
C ALA A 99 -6.59 2.04 9.40
N ILE A 100 -5.33 1.69 9.61
CA ILE A 100 -4.72 1.57 10.95
C ILE A 100 -4.81 2.91 11.70
N GLU A 101 -4.44 4.00 11.04
CA GLU A 101 -4.46 5.34 11.65
C GLU A 101 -5.88 5.92 11.82
N ASN A 102 -6.90 5.30 11.19
CA ASN A 102 -8.30 5.73 11.26
C ASN A 102 -9.25 4.54 11.49
N PRO A 103 -9.12 3.83 12.62
CA PRO A 103 -9.78 2.53 12.86
C PRO A 103 -11.31 2.60 12.88
N GLU A 104 -11.87 3.80 13.08
CA GLU A 104 -13.33 4.03 13.09
C GLU A 104 -13.89 4.44 11.73
N THR A 105 -13.04 4.60 10.71
CA THR A 105 -13.47 5.13 9.40
C THR A 105 -13.82 4.02 8.42
N PHE A 106 -12.98 2.99 8.33
CA PHE A 106 -13.12 1.93 7.34
C PHE A 106 -13.48 0.60 7.99
N GLY A 107 -14.46 -0.09 7.43
CA GLY A 107 -14.79 -1.47 7.82
C GLY A 107 -14.10 -2.52 6.95
N PHE A 108 -13.66 -2.12 5.75
CA PHE A 108 -13.13 -3.04 4.76
C PHE A 108 -11.78 -2.53 4.22
N VAL A 109 -10.79 -3.43 4.15
CA VAL A 109 -9.48 -3.12 3.56
C VAL A 109 -9.07 -4.21 2.56
N GLY A 110 -8.70 -3.78 1.36
CA GLY A 110 -8.08 -4.63 0.35
C GLY A 110 -6.67 -4.13 0.02
N SER A 111 -5.68 -4.99 0.19
CA SER A 111 -4.27 -4.66 -0.02
C SER A 111 -3.64 -5.65 -0.98
N LEU A 112 -3.58 -5.26 -2.27
CA LEU A 112 -3.25 -6.13 -3.39
C LEU A 112 -1.77 -6.03 -3.73
N SER A 113 -1.10 -7.16 -3.87
CA SER A 113 0.33 -7.23 -4.23
C SER A 113 1.12 -6.15 -3.51
N THR A 114 0.97 -6.11 -2.19
CA THR A 114 1.38 -4.99 -1.35
C THR A 114 2.89 -4.83 -1.31
N HIS A 115 3.34 -3.59 -1.47
CA HIS A 115 4.75 -3.26 -1.47
C HIS A 115 5.27 -3.06 -0.03
N TRP A 116 5.63 -4.16 0.63
CA TRP A 116 6.12 -4.18 2.02
C TRP A 116 7.57 -3.76 2.20
N VAL A 117 8.26 -3.42 1.13
CA VAL A 117 9.69 -3.15 1.14
C VAL A 117 9.97 -1.67 0.94
N GLY A 118 10.85 -1.12 1.74
CA GLY A 118 11.42 0.20 1.50
C GLY A 118 12.41 0.15 0.34
N ILE A 119 12.59 1.25 -0.37
CA ILE A 119 13.58 1.37 -1.44
C ILE A 119 14.69 2.32 -1.01
N LYS A 120 15.95 1.92 -1.19
CA LYS A 120 17.07 2.84 -1.05
C LYS A 120 16.93 3.97 -2.07
N ILE A 121 16.99 5.21 -1.62
CA ILE A 121 16.81 6.35 -2.52
C ILE A 121 17.86 6.40 -3.63
N THR A 122 19.07 5.94 -3.36
CA THR A 122 20.14 5.85 -4.37
C THR A 122 19.78 4.85 -5.48
N GLU A 123 19.13 3.77 -5.15
CA GLU A 123 18.63 2.77 -6.12
C GLU A 123 17.43 3.32 -6.88
N TYR A 124 16.53 4.02 -6.18
CA TYR A 124 15.39 4.68 -6.78
C TYR A 124 15.80 5.78 -7.78
N LEU A 125 16.76 6.61 -7.44
CA LEU A 125 17.32 7.63 -8.33
C LEU A 125 18.04 7.04 -9.55
N THR A 126 18.59 5.84 -9.44
CA THR A 126 19.21 5.11 -10.55
C THR A 126 18.25 4.23 -11.34
N LEU A 127 17.03 4.04 -10.84
CA LEU A 127 16.02 3.18 -11.45
C LEU A 127 15.74 3.51 -12.92
N PRO A 128 15.48 4.77 -13.33
CA PRO A 128 15.27 5.12 -14.73
C PRO A 128 16.48 4.80 -15.61
N PHE A 129 17.68 4.91 -15.07
CA PHE A 129 18.92 4.57 -15.77
C PHE A 129 19.05 3.06 -15.97
N LYS A 130 18.77 2.27 -14.93
CA LYS A 130 18.80 0.81 -14.97
C LYS A 130 17.71 0.25 -15.90
N MET A 131 16.53 0.83 -15.88
CA MET A 131 15.42 0.44 -16.78
C MET A 131 15.78 0.63 -18.27
N ASN A 132 16.51 1.68 -18.60
CA ASN A 132 16.95 1.93 -19.99
C ASN A 132 18.12 1.06 -20.44
N MET A 133 18.96 0.58 -19.51
CA MET A 133 20.21 -0.11 -19.84
C MET A 133 20.17 -1.65 -19.76
N SER A 134 19.30 -2.23 -18.93
CA SER A 134 19.41 -3.67 -18.60
C SER A 134 18.10 -4.47 -18.68
N GLY A 135 17.02 -3.88 -19.17
CA GLY A 135 15.71 -4.54 -19.17
C GLY A 135 15.14 -4.74 -17.76
N ASN A 136 13.95 -5.29 -17.69
CA ASN A 136 13.12 -5.32 -16.47
C ASN A 136 13.70 -6.06 -15.25
N GLN A 137 14.61 -7.01 -15.41
CA GLN A 137 15.05 -7.91 -14.34
C GLN A 137 15.87 -7.24 -13.23
N SER A 138 16.85 -6.41 -13.57
CA SER A 138 17.68 -5.76 -12.55
C SER A 138 16.94 -4.69 -11.73
N THR A 139 15.91 -4.12 -12.33
CA THR A 139 15.02 -3.14 -11.68
C THR A 139 14.15 -3.81 -10.65
N THR A 140 13.67 -5.00 -10.97
CA THR A 140 12.82 -5.81 -10.12
C THR A 140 13.55 -6.22 -8.84
N GLU A 141 14.80 -6.67 -8.94
CA GLU A 141 15.61 -7.03 -7.77
C GLU A 141 15.86 -5.83 -6.83
N ALA A 142 16.19 -4.65 -7.35
CA ALA A 142 16.40 -3.46 -6.55
C ALA A 142 15.12 -3.02 -5.81
N LEU A 143 13.95 -3.19 -6.42
CA LEU A 143 12.66 -2.89 -5.79
C LEU A 143 12.32 -3.82 -4.63
N ILE A 144 12.90 -5.02 -4.58
CA ILE A 144 12.51 -6.07 -3.65
C ILE A 144 13.44 -6.17 -2.46
N TYR A 145 14.72 -6.04 -2.70
CA TYR A 145 15.71 -6.07 -1.61
C TYR A 145 15.72 -4.78 -0.79
N GLY A 146 15.17 -3.71 -1.32
CA GLY A 146 14.87 -2.45 -0.65
C GLY A 146 15.89 -1.96 0.36
N ASP A 147 15.43 -1.09 1.21
CA ASP A 147 16.12 -0.71 2.43
C ASP A 147 15.63 -1.62 3.58
N GLU A 148 16.49 -2.53 4.05
CA GLU A 148 16.17 -3.45 5.14
C GLU A 148 15.65 -2.74 6.39
N ALA A 149 16.22 -1.59 6.71
CA ALA A 149 15.80 -0.81 7.87
C ALA A 149 14.39 -0.25 7.69
N THR A 150 14.06 0.23 6.51
CA THR A 150 12.71 0.73 6.21
C THR A 150 11.70 -0.42 6.15
N THR A 151 12.07 -1.57 5.59
CA THR A 151 11.25 -2.77 5.60
C THR A 151 10.96 -3.25 7.02
N ALA A 152 11.98 -3.30 7.87
CA ALA A 152 11.83 -3.66 9.28
C ALA A 152 10.93 -2.65 10.02
N ALA A 153 11.08 -1.36 9.74
CA ALA A 153 10.25 -0.31 10.34
C ALA A 153 8.77 -0.46 9.96
N ILE A 154 8.46 -0.76 8.70
CA ILE A 154 7.08 -1.03 8.25
C ILE A 154 6.51 -2.24 8.98
N LYS A 155 7.26 -3.33 9.09
CA LYS A 155 6.83 -4.53 9.82
C LYS A 155 6.56 -4.25 11.28
N SER A 156 7.48 -3.59 11.98
CA SER A 156 7.30 -3.24 13.40
C SER A 156 6.12 -2.29 13.60
N TYR A 157 5.91 -1.35 12.68
CA TYR A 157 4.74 -0.49 12.71
C TYR A 157 3.44 -1.28 12.59
N VAL A 158 3.36 -2.22 11.64
CA VAL A 158 2.17 -3.08 11.49
C VAL A 158 1.96 -3.92 12.73
N GLU A 159 3.00 -4.58 13.24
CA GLU A 159 2.93 -5.46 14.42
C GLU A 159 2.40 -4.72 15.66
N ASP A 160 2.89 -3.51 15.91
CA ASP A 160 2.50 -2.73 17.09
C ASP A 160 1.09 -2.14 17.02
N ASN A 161 0.55 -1.93 15.79
CA ASN A 161 -0.70 -1.19 15.63
C ASN A 161 -1.85 -2.03 15.04
N ILE A 162 -1.58 -3.23 14.55
CA ILE A 162 -2.60 -4.03 13.84
C ILE A 162 -3.75 -4.47 14.75
N ASN A 163 -3.50 -4.63 16.06
CA ASN A 163 -4.51 -5.03 17.03
C ASN A 163 -5.57 -3.94 17.29
N GLU A 164 -5.26 -2.68 16.99
CA GLU A 164 -6.21 -1.57 17.08
C GLU A 164 -7.12 -1.50 15.85
N LEU A 165 -6.80 -2.25 14.81
CA LEU A 165 -7.52 -2.26 13.56
C LEU A 165 -8.77 -3.14 13.65
N LEU A 166 -9.90 -2.53 13.98
CA LEU A 166 -11.20 -3.19 14.11
C LEU A 166 -11.90 -3.27 12.73
N LEU A 167 -11.42 -4.11 11.84
CA LEU A 167 -12.04 -4.32 10.53
C LEU A 167 -13.09 -5.43 10.55
N ASP A 168 -14.15 -5.23 9.75
CA ASP A 168 -15.08 -6.31 9.42
C ASP A 168 -14.40 -7.31 8.50
N LYS A 169 -13.61 -6.81 7.51
CA LYS A 169 -12.87 -7.66 6.57
C LYS A 169 -11.55 -7.05 6.14
N LEU A 170 -10.54 -7.90 6.08
CA LEU A 170 -9.19 -7.61 5.61
C LEU A 170 -8.80 -8.62 4.53
N TYR A 171 -8.31 -8.13 3.39
CA TYR A 171 -7.94 -8.95 2.25
C TYR A 171 -6.54 -8.60 1.76
N PHE A 172 -5.78 -9.65 1.45
CA PHE A 172 -4.48 -9.56 0.78
C PHE A 172 -4.42 -10.51 -0.41
N ASP A 173 -3.61 -10.16 -1.40
CA ASP A 173 -3.25 -11.08 -2.46
C ASP A 173 -1.84 -10.82 -3.01
N HIS A 174 -1.38 -11.73 -3.84
CA HIS A 174 -0.30 -11.52 -4.79
C HIS A 174 -0.38 -12.52 -5.96
N GLY A 175 0.28 -12.22 -7.06
CA GLY A 175 0.48 -13.15 -8.16
C GLY A 175 1.72 -14.04 -7.96
N THR A 176 2.04 -14.85 -8.96
CA THR A 176 3.12 -15.85 -8.88
C THR A 176 4.22 -15.66 -9.90
N VAL A 177 4.10 -14.72 -10.82
CA VAL A 177 5.09 -14.47 -11.87
C VAL A 177 5.56 -13.01 -11.87
N GLY A 178 6.66 -12.74 -12.56
CA GLY A 178 7.23 -11.41 -12.69
C GLY A 178 7.54 -10.75 -11.36
N LEU A 179 7.15 -9.48 -11.21
CA LEU A 179 7.35 -8.72 -9.98
C LEU A 179 6.53 -9.28 -8.82
N ASP A 180 5.31 -9.75 -9.07
CA ASP A 180 4.43 -10.28 -8.03
C ASP A 180 5.01 -11.54 -7.36
N SER A 181 5.80 -12.35 -8.07
CA SER A 181 6.44 -13.54 -7.48
C SER A 181 7.33 -13.21 -6.28
N LEU A 182 7.78 -11.98 -6.20
CA LEU A 182 8.73 -11.50 -5.21
C LEU A 182 8.03 -10.94 -3.95
N TYR A 183 6.73 -10.71 -4.03
CA TYR A 183 5.92 -10.31 -2.87
C TYR A 183 5.54 -11.47 -1.96
N LYS A 184 5.75 -12.72 -2.37
CA LYS A 184 5.43 -13.90 -1.57
C LYS A 184 6.06 -13.84 -0.17
N ASN A 185 7.37 -13.78 -0.08
CA ASN A 185 8.06 -13.81 1.21
C ASN A 185 7.75 -12.60 2.11
N PRO A 186 7.74 -11.35 1.61
CA PRO A 186 7.29 -10.20 2.39
C PRO A 186 5.86 -10.36 2.91
N GLN A 187 4.95 -10.86 2.08
CA GLN A 187 3.56 -11.09 2.48
C GLN A 187 3.44 -12.20 3.53
N GLU A 188 4.17 -13.29 3.39
CA GLU A 188 4.20 -14.38 4.39
C GLU A 188 4.65 -13.87 5.77
N ASN A 189 5.61 -12.95 5.83
CA ASN A 189 6.02 -12.32 7.08
C ASN A 189 4.88 -11.51 7.72
N ILE A 190 4.12 -10.77 6.91
CA ILE A 190 2.96 -10.02 7.39
C ILE A 190 1.84 -10.97 7.82
N ASN A 191 1.56 -12.02 7.04
CA ASN A 191 0.59 -13.04 7.43
C ASN A 191 0.92 -13.66 8.80
N LYS A 192 2.21 -13.87 9.07
CA LYS A 192 2.65 -14.36 10.38
C LYS A 192 2.33 -13.35 11.49
N ILE A 193 2.65 -12.06 11.29
CA ILE A 193 2.32 -11.00 12.25
C ILE A 193 0.81 -10.97 12.51
N LEU A 194 -0.03 -11.02 11.48
CA LEU A 194 -1.48 -11.02 11.61
C LEU A 194 -1.99 -12.23 12.40
N ASN A 195 -1.47 -13.43 12.11
CA ASN A 195 -1.84 -14.64 12.82
C ASN A 195 -1.38 -14.62 14.28
N ASP A 196 -0.16 -14.16 14.54
CA ASP A 196 0.40 -14.04 15.90
C ASP A 196 -0.41 -13.05 16.77
N ASN A 197 -1.16 -12.16 16.13
CA ASN A 197 -2.04 -11.17 16.77
C ASN A 197 -3.55 -11.49 16.64
N ASP A 198 -3.91 -12.72 16.25
CA ASP A 198 -5.30 -13.18 16.10
C ASP A 198 -6.16 -12.33 15.14
N VAL A 199 -5.54 -11.60 14.20
CA VAL A 199 -6.24 -10.79 13.21
C VAL A 199 -6.80 -11.67 12.10
N LYS A 200 -8.09 -11.56 11.84
CA LYS A 200 -8.75 -12.29 10.74
C LYS A 200 -8.51 -11.59 9.41
N PHE A 201 -8.04 -12.35 8.44
CA PHE A 201 -7.84 -11.87 7.08
C PHE A 201 -8.04 -12.98 6.05
N LYS A 202 -8.30 -12.60 4.81
CA LYS A 202 -8.26 -13.50 3.66
C LYS A 202 -6.98 -13.23 2.88
N MET A 203 -6.29 -14.31 2.48
CA MET A 203 -5.12 -14.24 1.61
C MET A 203 -5.34 -15.10 0.38
N GLU A 204 -5.15 -14.54 -0.81
CA GLU A 204 -5.24 -15.26 -2.07
C GLU A 204 -3.94 -15.20 -2.86
N VAL A 205 -3.61 -16.31 -3.54
CA VAL A 205 -2.47 -16.40 -4.45
C VAL A 205 -2.99 -16.66 -5.86
N HIS A 206 -2.68 -15.76 -6.79
CA HIS A 206 -3.16 -15.82 -8.16
C HIS A 206 -2.08 -16.39 -9.09
N LEU A 207 -2.31 -17.61 -9.57
CA LEU A 207 -1.38 -18.29 -10.49
C LEU A 207 -1.27 -17.50 -11.81
N ASP A 208 -0.03 -17.38 -12.30
CA ASP A 208 0.31 -16.73 -13.57
C ASP A 208 -0.07 -15.24 -13.67
N HIS A 209 -0.42 -14.60 -12.55
CA HIS A 209 -0.61 -13.17 -12.47
C HIS A 209 0.70 -12.45 -12.13
N ASP A 210 0.94 -11.34 -12.83
CA ASP A 210 2.07 -10.43 -12.61
C ASP A 210 1.58 -9.09 -12.03
N HIS A 211 2.51 -8.21 -11.70
CA HIS A 211 2.29 -6.89 -11.12
C HIS A 211 1.85 -5.85 -12.16
N GLU A 212 0.77 -6.13 -12.84
CA GLU A 212 0.25 -5.29 -13.92
C GLU A 212 -1.21 -4.87 -13.68
N PRO A 213 -1.61 -3.68 -14.14
CA PRO A 213 -2.98 -3.17 -14.00
C PRO A 213 -4.05 -4.14 -14.53
N LYS A 214 -3.74 -4.91 -15.58
CA LYS A 214 -4.63 -5.94 -16.14
C LYS A 214 -5.02 -6.95 -15.07
N PHE A 215 -4.03 -7.53 -14.39
CA PHE A 215 -4.27 -8.55 -13.37
C PHE A 215 -4.95 -8.00 -12.12
N PHE A 216 -4.63 -6.78 -11.72
CA PHE A 216 -5.38 -6.11 -10.66
C PHE A 216 -6.86 -5.93 -11.03
N GLY A 217 -7.15 -5.56 -12.28
CA GLY A 217 -8.52 -5.44 -12.77
C GLY A 217 -9.28 -6.77 -12.78
N GLU A 218 -8.62 -7.87 -13.17
CA GLU A 218 -9.20 -9.21 -13.16
C GLU A 218 -9.54 -9.68 -11.72
N ARG A 219 -8.70 -9.37 -10.73
CA ARG A 219 -8.93 -9.70 -9.30
C ARG A 219 -10.01 -8.84 -8.66
N PHE A 220 -10.21 -7.62 -9.15
CA PHE A 220 -10.97 -6.57 -8.46
C PHE A 220 -12.41 -6.98 -8.16
N LYS A 221 -13.07 -7.69 -9.07
CA LYS A 221 -14.44 -8.17 -8.84
C LYS A 221 -14.53 -9.12 -7.64
N ASN A 222 -13.64 -10.12 -7.58
CA ASN A 222 -13.63 -11.11 -6.51
C ASN A 222 -13.33 -10.47 -5.16
N ILE A 223 -12.47 -9.47 -5.15
CA ILE A 223 -12.15 -8.70 -3.95
C ILE A 223 -13.38 -7.94 -3.45
N LEU A 224 -14.10 -7.27 -4.34
CA LEU A 224 -15.34 -6.57 -3.97
C LEU A 224 -16.40 -7.55 -3.48
N GLU A 225 -16.55 -8.71 -4.10
CA GLU A 225 -17.47 -9.76 -3.65
C GLU A 225 -17.12 -10.19 -2.22
N TYR A 226 -15.89 -10.52 -1.95
CA TYR A 226 -15.45 -10.88 -0.60
C TYR A 226 -15.66 -9.74 0.41
N LEU A 227 -15.22 -8.53 0.10
CA LEU A 227 -15.30 -7.42 1.04
C LEU A 227 -16.74 -7.00 1.36
N LEU A 228 -17.68 -7.19 0.45
CA LEU A 228 -19.04 -6.67 0.59
C LEU A 228 -20.09 -7.72 0.94
N TYR A 229 -19.89 -9.01 0.64
CA TYR A 229 -20.97 -10.01 0.74
C TYR A 229 -20.63 -11.27 1.54
N ASP A 230 -19.37 -11.75 1.52
CA ASP A 230 -18.96 -12.94 2.27
C ASP A 230 -18.63 -12.62 3.73
#